data_569bce80964de3e295ba24a297117ccf
#
_entry.id   569bce80964de3e295ba24a297117ccf
#
_cell.length_a   1.000
_cell.length_b   1.000
_cell.length_c   1.000
_cell.angle_alpha   90.00
_cell.angle_beta   90.00
_cell.angle_gamma   90.00
#
_symmetry.space_group_name_H-M   'P 1'
#
loop_
_entity.id
_entity.type
_entity.pdbx_description
1 polymer ?
#
loop_
_entity_poly.entity_id
_entity_poly.type
_entity_poly.pdbx_seq_one_letter_code
_entity_poly.pdbx_strand_id
1 'polypeptide(L)'
;MSKIKESRNKFKGVIVPMLTPFDENGDLNVDALRMLTEWLIEQGVHGLFPVSSIGEAAKLSMEEKRTVIKTVVDAANGRVPVIPGTGFPDVKRTLQLTKFAQDVGADAALIVEPYYQKPSAEALYDYYKTINDCVEDFPLVLYNIPPFAGYELTPELVVKCADLENVVAIKDSGGDMGKFNLMLYMAGMKIAVLQGIDLLLLPSLVIGSPGGMVGGANVAAKMEVEMYNAFIEGNLEKARRIHDKLVPLWHALGGYGTFPVAYKEAVTMMGIPVGPARKPAEPLKEAEKMRLKEILQKCGLL
;
A
#
# COMPACT_ATOMS: atom_id res chain seq x y z
N MET A 1 -17.38 -21.26 3.29
CA MET A 1 -16.83 -19.90 3.03
C MET A 1 -17.06 -19.64 1.55
N SER A 2 -17.51 -18.45 1.11
CA SER A 2 -17.73 -18.19 -0.31
C SER A 2 -16.39 -18.08 -1.05
N LYS A 3 -16.42 -18.21 -2.38
CA LYS A 3 -15.20 -18.05 -3.22
C LYS A 3 -14.52 -16.69 -3.00
N ILE A 4 -15.31 -15.64 -2.80
CA ILE A 4 -14.80 -14.29 -2.54
C ILE A 4 -14.02 -14.23 -1.21
N LYS A 5 -14.52 -14.88 -0.15
CA LYS A 5 -13.81 -14.96 1.14
C LYS A 5 -12.55 -15.80 1.07
N GLU A 6 -12.49 -16.81 0.22
CA GLU A 6 -11.28 -17.60 -0.02
C GLU A 6 -10.19 -16.80 -0.72
N SER A 7 -10.56 -15.77 -1.49
CA SER A 7 -9.61 -14.89 -2.18
C SER A 7 -8.67 -14.15 -1.22
N ARG A 8 -9.04 -14.03 0.10
CA ARG A 8 -8.15 -13.47 1.13
C ARG A 8 -6.75 -14.09 1.14
N ASN A 9 -6.64 -15.36 0.76
CA ASN A 9 -5.37 -16.09 0.73
C ASN A 9 -4.42 -15.59 -0.37
N LYS A 10 -4.91 -14.78 -1.34
CA LYS A 10 -4.09 -14.10 -2.34
C LYS A 10 -3.38 -12.86 -1.77
N PHE A 11 -3.91 -12.27 -0.68
CA PHE A 11 -3.37 -11.05 -0.08
C PHE A 11 -2.38 -11.41 1.03
N LYS A 12 -1.13 -11.67 0.65
CA LYS A 12 -0.03 -12.05 1.53
C LYS A 12 1.31 -11.56 0.97
N GLY A 13 2.35 -11.66 1.79
CA GLY A 13 3.69 -11.27 1.36
C GLY A 13 3.89 -9.76 1.34
N VAL A 14 4.77 -9.31 0.48
CA VAL A 14 5.12 -7.90 0.27
C VAL A 14 4.31 -7.35 -0.89
N ILE A 15 3.32 -6.51 -0.60
CA ILE A 15 2.50 -5.79 -1.58
C ILE A 15 2.98 -4.32 -1.58
N VAL A 16 3.23 -3.75 -2.74
CA VAL A 16 3.85 -2.44 -2.85
C VAL A 16 2.82 -1.35 -3.10
N PRO A 17 2.61 -0.40 -2.15
CA PRO A 17 1.91 0.83 -2.44
C PRO A 17 2.79 1.68 -3.37
N MET A 18 2.45 1.68 -4.66
CA MET A 18 3.30 2.23 -5.72
C MET A 18 3.39 3.75 -5.66
N LEU A 19 4.57 4.28 -6.00
CA LEU A 19 4.75 5.67 -6.39
C LEU A 19 4.01 5.93 -7.71
N THR A 20 3.58 7.18 -7.90
CA THR A 20 3.08 7.66 -9.19
C THR A 20 4.15 8.54 -9.84
N PRO A 21 4.74 8.13 -10.96
CA PRO A 21 5.71 8.95 -11.68
C PRO A 21 5.07 10.18 -12.32
N PHE A 22 5.76 11.32 -12.20
CA PHE A 22 5.42 12.56 -12.88
C PHE A 22 6.62 13.09 -13.68
N ASP A 23 6.33 13.88 -14.68
CA ASP A 23 7.37 14.68 -15.35
C ASP A 23 7.68 15.97 -14.58
N GLU A 24 8.59 16.79 -15.11
CA GLU A 24 9.01 18.05 -14.50
C GLU A 24 7.89 19.12 -14.43
N ASN A 25 6.83 18.97 -15.23
CA ASN A 25 5.65 19.83 -15.19
C ASN A 25 4.62 19.35 -14.17
N GLY A 26 4.81 18.15 -13.61
CA GLY A 26 3.87 17.47 -12.72
C GLY A 26 2.78 16.69 -13.46
N ASP A 27 2.94 16.48 -14.76
CA ASP A 27 2.03 15.63 -15.52
C ASP A 27 2.38 14.14 -15.33
N LEU A 28 1.38 13.27 -15.50
CA LEU A 28 1.55 11.83 -15.31
C LEU A 28 2.51 11.24 -16.35
N ASN A 29 3.60 10.61 -15.89
CA ASN A 29 4.55 9.90 -16.76
C ASN A 29 4.16 8.41 -16.83
N VAL A 30 3.35 8.07 -17.83
CA VAL A 30 2.82 6.72 -18.05
C VAL A 30 3.92 5.71 -18.38
N ASP A 31 4.93 6.10 -19.14
CA ASP A 31 6.03 5.20 -19.52
C ASP A 31 6.90 4.86 -18.31
N ALA A 32 7.22 5.85 -17.48
CA ALA A 32 7.92 5.59 -16.22
C ALA A 32 7.08 4.74 -15.24
N LEU A 33 5.76 4.88 -15.25
CA LEU A 33 4.87 4.03 -14.46
C LEU A 33 4.92 2.57 -14.92
N ARG A 34 4.96 2.31 -16.24
CA ARG A 34 5.17 0.96 -16.78
C ARG A 34 6.52 0.40 -16.38
N MET A 35 7.59 1.19 -16.51
CA MET A 35 8.94 0.77 -16.09
C MET A 35 8.99 0.42 -14.60
N LEU A 36 8.41 1.26 -13.74
CA LEU A 36 8.34 0.99 -12.29
C LEU A 36 7.54 -0.29 -12.00
N THR A 37 6.43 -0.51 -12.71
CA THR A 37 5.61 -1.71 -12.55
C THR A 37 6.40 -2.96 -12.91
N GLU A 38 7.08 -2.99 -14.05
CA GLU A 38 7.92 -4.10 -14.49
C GLU A 38 9.05 -4.36 -13.49
N TRP A 39 9.77 -3.30 -13.11
CA TRP A 39 10.87 -3.41 -12.17
C TRP A 39 10.42 -4.04 -10.83
N LEU A 40 9.28 -3.58 -10.26
CA LEU A 40 8.77 -4.15 -9.01
C LEU A 40 8.45 -5.64 -9.15
N ILE A 41 7.82 -6.04 -10.24
CA ILE A 41 7.49 -7.45 -10.51
C ILE A 41 8.78 -8.29 -10.64
N GLU A 42 9.81 -7.79 -11.32
CA GLU A 42 11.10 -8.45 -11.45
C GLU A 42 11.83 -8.60 -10.10
N GLN A 43 11.58 -7.71 -9.12
CA GLN A 43 12.10 -7.86 -7.76
C GLN A 43 11.35 -8.94 -6.95
N GLY A 44 10.28 -9.55 -7.50
CA GLY A 44 9.56 -10.65 -6.89
C GLY A 44 8.49 -10.24 -5.88
N VAL A 45 7.96 -9.02 -5.96
CA VAL A 45 6.88 -8.56 -5.07
C VAL A 45 5.62 -9.40 -5.23
N HIS A 46 4.81 -9.49 -4.17
CA HIS A 46 3.64 -10.36 -4.12
C HIS A 46 2.34 -9.65 -4.56
N GLY A 47 2.40 -8.36 -4.86
CA GLY A 47 1.27 -7.58 -5.35
C GLY A 47 1.59 -6.10 -5.47
N LEU A 48 0.73 -5.38 -6.17
CA LEU A 48 0.86 -3.96 -6.47
C LEU A 48 -0.37 -3.19 -6.00
N PHE A 49 -0.14 -2.05 -5.36
CA PHE A 49 -1.19 -1.15 -4.89
C PHE A 49 -0.99 0.24 -5.52
N PRO A 50 -1.42 0.48 -6.79
CA PRO A 50 -1.43 1.79 -7.41
C PRO A 50 -2.49 2.72 -6.80
N VAL A 51 -2.39 4.03 -7.07
CA VAL A 51 -3.27 5.08 -6.47
C VAL A 51 -3.25 5.03 -4.95
N SER A 52 -2.07 4.82 -4.40
CA SER A 52 -1.82 4.74 -2.96
C SER A 52 -1.53 6.13 -2.37
N SER A 53 -1.47 6.21 -1.03
CA SER A 53 -1.09 7.46 -0.34
C SER A 53 0.31 7.92 -0.75
N ILE A 54 1.28 6.98 -0.83
CA ILE A 54 2.64 7.27 -1.29
C ILE A 54 2.69 7.60 -2.80
N GLY A 55 1.70 7.11 -3.57
CA GLY A 55 1.47 7.48 -4.97
C GLY A 55 0.71 8.80 -5.14
N GLU A 56 0.62 9.61 -4.09
CA GLU A 56 0.01 10.94 -4.11
C GLU A 56 -1.46 10.94 -4.56
N ALA A 57 -2.21 9.87 -4.21
CA ALA A 57 -3.60 9.67 -4.65
C ALA A 57 -4.52 10.88 -4.42
N ALA A 58 -4.31 11.64 -3.34
CA ALA A 58 -5.12 12.84 -3.04
C ALA A 58 -4.89 14.00 -4.04
N LYS A 59 -3.78 13.97 -4.79
CA LYS A 59 -3.40 14.98 -5.80
C LYS A 59 -3.73 14.56 -7.24
N LEU A 60 -4.25 13.35 -7.44
CA LEU A 60 -4.63 12.83 -8.75
C LEU A 60 -6.09 13.16 -9.07
N SER A 61 -6.36 13.63 -10.29
CA SER A 61 -7.71 13.72 -10.84
C SER A 61 -8.34 12.33 -11.00
N MET A 62 -9.63 12.26 -11.25
CA MET A 62 -10.32 10.99 -11.52
C MET A 62 -9.77 10.32 -12.78
N GLU A 63 -9.49 11.08 -13.81
CA GLU A 63 -8.93 10.61 -15.08
C GLU A 63 -7.52 10.05 -14.90
N GLU A 64 -6.68 10.75 -14.14
CA GLU A 64 -5.33 10.27 -13.82
C GLU A 64 -5.36 8.98 -13.01
N LYS A 65 -6.25 8.88 -12.00
CA LYS A 65 -6.44 7.63 -11.24
C LYS A 65 -6.82 6.47 -12.15
N ARG A 66 -7.75 6.69 -13.08
CA ARG A 66 -8.15 5.68 -14.08
C ARG A 66 -6.98 5.27 -14.97
N THR A 67 -6.20 6.25 -15.44
CA THR A 67 -5.01 5.99 -16.27
C THR A 67 -3.98 5.19 -15.50
N VAL A 68 -3.68 5.56 -14.24
CA VAL A 68 -2.73 4.82 -13.38
C VAL A 68 -3.21 3.38 -13.16
N ILE A 69 -4.47 3.18 -12.79
CA ILE A 69 -5.04 1.84 -12.54
C ILE A 69 -4.90 0.98 -13.79
N LYS A 70 -5.42 1.48 -14.93
CA LYS A 70 -5.37 0.72 -16.18
C LYS A 70 -3.95 0.40 -16.61
N THR A 71 -3.02 1.36 -16.51
CA THR A 71 -1.62 1.16 -16.88
C THR A 71 -0.97 0.05 -16.05
N VAL A 72 -1.20 0.05 -14.74
CA VAL A 72 -0.60 -0.96 -13.84
C VAL A 72 -1.24 -2.33 -14.06
N VAL A 73 -2.57 -2.42 -14.26
CA VAL A 73 -3.26 -3.68 -14.56
C VAL A 73 -2.75 -4.27 -15.88
N ASP A 74 -2.70 -3.45 -16.95
CA ASP A 74 -2.19 -3.88 -18.25
C ASP A 74 -0.72 -4.35 -18.16
N ALA A 75 0.14 -3.59 -17.47
CA ALA A 75 1.54 -3.94 -17.31
C ALA A 75 1.73 -5.19 -16.43
N ALA A 76 1.00 -5.32 -15.35
CA ALA A 76 1.08 -6.51 -14.48
C ALA A 76 0.66 -7.79 -15.22
N ASN A 77 -0.32 -7.69 -16.12
CA ASN A 77 -0.78 -8.78 -16.99
C ASN A 77 -1.01 -10.10 -16.23
N GLY A 78 -1.65 -10.03 -15.05
CA GLY A 78 -1.97 -11.17 -14.19
C GLY A 78 -0.77 -11.85 -13.50
N ARG A 79 0.45 -11.32 -13.62
CA ARG A 79 1.66 -11.88 -12.98
C ARG A 79 1.63 -11.75 -11.46
N VAL A 80 1.05 -10.66 -10.95
CA VAL A 80 0.83 -10.39 -9.53
C VAL A 80 -0.50 -9.69 -9.34
N PRO A 81 -1.18 -9.84 -8.18
CA PRO A 81 -2.41 -9.11 -7.88
C PRO A 81 -2.23 -7.60 -7.93
N VAL A 82 -3.19 -6.89 -8.54
CA VAL A 82 -3.26 -5.43 -8.57
C VAL A 82 -4.47 -4.96 -7.75
N ILE A 83 -4.21 -4.15 -6.72
CA ILE A 83 -5.17 -3.74 -5.69
C ILE A 83 -5.19 -2.20 -5.63
N PRO A 84 -5.82 -1.49 -6.58
CA PRO A 84 -5.81 -0.03 -6.63
C PRO A 84 -6.55 0.61 -5.45
N GLY A 85 -6.08 1.78 -5.03
CA GLY A 85 -6.79 2.65 -4.12
C GLY A 85 -7.95 3.34 -4.82
N THR A 86 -9.17 3.09 -4.34
CA THR A 86 -10.39 3.65 -4.94
C THR A 86 -11.20 4.53 -3.98
N GLY A 87 -10.77 4.63 -2.71
CA GLY A 87 -11.48 5.36 -1.67
C GLY A 87 -11.48 6.88 -1.86
N PHE A 88 -12.64 7.48 -1.61
CA PHE A 88 -12.88 8.91 -1.50
C PHE A 88 -13.71 9.20 -0.23
N PRO A 89 -13.80 10.47 0.21
CA PRO A 89 -14.69 10.83 1.32
C PRO A 89 -16.17 10.56 1.07
N ASP A 90 -16.59 10.36 -0.19
CA ASP A 90 -17.99 10.09 -0.55
C ASP A 90 -18.15 8.76 -1.31
N VAL A 91 -19.32 8.15 -1.12
CA VAL A 91 -19.69 6.86 -1.71
C VAL A 91 -19.72 6.91 -3.24
N LYS A 92 -20.22 8.01 -3.83
CA LYS A 92 -20.44 8.10 -5.29
C LYS A 92 -19.13 7.98 -6.07
N ARG A 93 -18.12 8.78 -5.70
CA ARG A 93 -16.80 8.74 -6.36
C ARG A 93 -16.07 7.43 -6.06
N THR A 94 -16.19 6.92 -4.84
CA THR A 94 -15.62 5.62 -4.46
C THR A 94 -16.18 4.51 -5.35
N LEU A 95 -17.51 4.43 -5.50
CA LEU A 95 -18.15 3.44 -6.38
C LEU A 95 -17.76 3.59 -7.84
N GLN A 96 -17.69 4.82 -8.36
CA GLN A 96 -17.28 5.07 -9.74
C GLN A 96 -15.88 4.52 -10.03
N LEU A 97 -14.92 4.74 -9.12
CA LEU A 97 -13.55 4.27 -9.32
C LEU A 97 -13.41 2.78 -9.01
N THR A 98 -14.15 2.24 -8.03
CA THR A 98 -14.16 0.81 -7.69
C THR A 98 -14.70 -0.02 -8.85
N LYS A 99 -15.83 0.39 -9.46
CA LYS A 99 -16.37 -0.29 -10.64
C LYS A 99 -15.44 -0.22 -11.84
N PHE A 100 -14.84 0.95 -12.08
CA PHE A 100 -13.81 1.07 -13.11
C PHE A 100 -12.64 0.12 -12.88
N ALA A 101 -12.15 0.00 -11.63
CA ALA A 101 -11.07 -0.93 -11.30
C ALA A 101 -11.46 -2.39 -11.58
N GLN A 102 -12.68 -2.78 -11.22
CA GLN A 102 -13.24 -4.09 -11.55
C GLN A 102 -13.32 -4.31 -13.07
N ASP A 103 -13.85 -3.35 -13.81
CA ASP A 103 -14.04 -3.43 -15.28
C ASP A 103 -12.71 -3.60 -16.04
N VAL A 104 -11.62 -3.00 -15.56
CA VAL A 104 -10.31 -3.12 -16.19
C VAL A 104 -9.50 -4.33 -15.70
N GLY A 105 -10.05 -5.17 -14.82
CA GLY A 105 -9.46 -6.42 -14.40
C GLY A 105 -8.52 -6.34 -13.20
N ALA A 106 -8.68 -5.35 -12.32
CA ALA A 106 -8.00 -5.37 -11.01
C ALA A 106 -8.49 -6.55 -10.14
N ASP A 107 -7.65 -7.05 -9.24
CA ASP A 107 -7.98 -8.20 -8.38
C ASP A 107 -8.78 -7.84 -7.13
N ALA A 108 -8.73 -6.58 -6.70
CA ALA A 108 -9.47 -6.03 -5.57
C ALA A 108 -9.48 -4.51 -5.64
N ALA A 109 -10.29 -3.86 -4.77
CA ALA A 109 -10.18 -2.43 -4.52
C ALA A 109 -9.80 -2.17 -3.05
N LEU A 110 -8.83 -1.28 -2.82
CA LEU A 110 -8.49 -0.81 -1.49
C LEU A 110 -9.21 0.51 -1.22
N ILE A 111 -9.98 0.54 -0.12
CA ILE A 111 -10.84 1.66 0.23
C ILE A 111 -10.35 2.26 1.54
N VAL A 112 -9.70 3.42 1.43
CA VAL A 112 -9.34 4.23 2.59
C VAL A 112 -10.62 4.75 3.24
N GLU A 113 -10.60 4.85 4.58
CA GLU A 113 -11.67 5.51 5.31
C GLU A 113 -11.91 6.95 4.81
N PRO A 114 -13.16 7.47 4.84
CA PRO A 114 -13.42 8.87 4.52
C PRO A 114 -12.51 9.79 5.34
N TYR A 115 -11.78 10.65 4.69
CA TYR A 115 -10.79 11.54 5.32
C TYR A 115 -11.29 12.99 5.37
N TYR A 116 -10.60 13.83 6.14
CA TYR A 116 -10.89 15.24 6.41
C TYR A 116 -12.00 15.45 7.45
N GLN A 117 -13.15 14.76 7.35
CA GLN A 117 -14.23 14.84 8.33
C GLN A 117 -14.46 13.46 8.93
N LYS A 118 -14.42 13.36 10.25
CA LYS A 118 -14.65 12.09 10.97
C LYS A 118 -16.13 11.76 11.04
N PRO A 119 -16.59 10.69 10.41
CA PRO A 119 -17.95 10.18 10.58
C PRO A 119 -18.13 9.43 11.91
N SER A 120 -19.38 9.11 12.28
CA SER A 120 -19.64 8.15 13.36
C SER A 120 -19.28 6.72 12.94
N ALA A 121 -19.14 5.80 13.90
CA ALA A 121 -18.85 4.41 13.59
C ALA A 121 -19.96 3.74 12.76
N GLU A 122 -21.22 4.12 13.00
CA GLU A 122 -22.36 3.65 12.22
C GLU A 122 -22.30 4.15 10.77
N ALA A 123 -22.00 5.45 10.58
CA ALA A 123 -21.86 6.03 9.24
C ALA A 123 -20.67 5.42 8.47
N LEU A 124 -19.58 5.08 9.14
CA LEU A 124 -18.45 4.36 8.55
C LEU A 124 -18.83 2.95 8.12
N TYR A 125 -19.55 2.22 8.97
CA TYR A 125 -20.06 0.91 8.60
C TYR A 125 -21.00 0.99 7.39
N ASP A 126 -21.95 1.93 7.39
CA ASP A 126 -22.88 2.14 6.29
C ASP A 126 -22.18 2.54 4.99
N TYR A 127 -21.08 3.32 5.07
CA TYR A 127 -20.23 3.63 3.94
C TYR A 127 -19.65 2.35 3.31
N TYR A 128 -18.98 1.49 4.09
CA TYR A 128 -18.40 0.24 3.59
C TYR A 128 -19.48 -0.75 3.13
N LYS A 129 -20.59 -0.82 3.87
CA LYS A 129 -21.72 -1.69 3.50
C LYS A 129 -22.33 -1.27 2.17
N THR A 130 -22.56 0.02 1.96
CA THR A 130 -23.11 0.53 0.68
C THR A 130 -22.19 0.19 -0.50
N ILE A 131 -20.88 0.31 -0.32
CA ILE A 131 -19.92 -0.05 -1.37
C ILE A 131 -19.95 -1.57 -1.61
N ASN A 132 -19.93 -2.37 -0.54
CA ASN A 132 -20.03 -3.82 -0.62
C ASN A 132 -21.27 -4.28 -1.38
N ASP A 133 -22.42 -3.68 -1.10
CA ASP A 133 -23.72 -4.06 -1.70
C ASP A 133 -23.85 -3.61 -3.18
N CYS A 134 -23.00 -2.68 -3.63
CA CYS A 134 -23.00 -2.15 -5.00
C CYS A 134 -21.95 -2.78 -5.93
N VAL A 135 -21.09 -3.66 -5.41
CA VAL A 135 -20.11 -4.42 -6.20
C VAL A 135 -20.41 -5.90 -6.06
N GLU A 136 -20.42 -6.62 -7.18
CA GLU A 136 -20.71 -8.05 -7.23
C GLU A 136 -19.41 -8.81 -7.42
N ASP A 137 -19.17 -9.81 -6.55
CA ASP A 137 -18.00 -10.71 -6.60
C ASP A 137 -16.64 -10.00 -6.78
N PHE A 138 -16.48 -8.82 -6.16
CA PHE A 138 -15.23 -8.07 -6.24
C PHE A 138 -14.62 -7.82 -4.86
N PRO A 139 -13.40 -8.33 -4.59
CA PRO A 139 -12.77 -8.23 -3.28
C PRO A 139 -12.52 -6.77 -2.85
N LEU A 140 -12.85 -6.46 -1.60
CA LEU A 140 -12.61 -5.15 -0.98
C LEU A 140 -11.59 -5.27 0.14
N VAL A 141 -10.65 -4.34 0.17
CA VAL A 141 -9.63 -4.19 1.21
C VAL A 141 -9.89 -2.90 1.97
N LEU A 142 -10.15 -2.99 3.27
CA LEU A 142 -10.25 -1.81 4.12
C LEU A 142 -8.87 -1.16 4.29
N TYR A 143 -8.84 0.14 4.54
CA TYR A 143 -7.59 0.83 4.82
C TYR A 143 -7.73 1.77 6.01
N ASN A 144 -6.96 1.49 7.07
CA ASN A 144 -6.80 2.31 8.26
C ASN A 144 -5.50 3.10 8.16
N ILE A 145 -5.59 4.44 8.07
CA ILE A 145 -4.42 5.34 7.99
C ILE A 145 -4.64 6.63 8.79
N PRO A 146 -4.64 6.55 10.13
CA PRO A 146 -4.97 7.67 11.00
C PRO A 146 -4.18 8.96 10.74
N PRO A 147 -2.87 8.93 10.38
CA PRO A 147 -2.13 10.15 10.10
C PRO A 147 -2.70 10.99 8.94
N PHE A 148 -3.42 10.36 8.00
CA PHE A 148 -3.99 11.04 6.83
C PHE A 148 -5.52 11.16 6.89
N ALA A 149 -6.19 10.24 7.54
CA ALA A 149 -7.63 10.29 7.73
C ALA A 149 -8.05 11.25 8.87
N GLY A 150 -7.18 11.42 9.89
CA GLY A 150 -7.45 12.21 11.09
C GLY A 150 -8.14 11.43 12.21
N TYR A 151 -8.43 10.14 12.00
CA TYR A 151 -9.00 9.21 12.98
C TYR A 151 -8.67 7.78 12.58
N GLU A 152 -9.03 6.80 13.41
CA GLU A 152 -8.75 5.37 13.16
C GLU A 152 -10.02 4.55 13.00
N LEU A 153 -9.92 3.44 12.26
CA LEU A 153 -10.89 2.34 12.29
C LEU A 153 -10.62 1.49 13.53
N THR A 154 -11.58 1.39 14.44
CA THR A 154 -11.40 0.55 15.63
C THR A 154 -11.46 -0.94 15.27
N PRO A 155 -10.80 -1.82 16.05
CA PRO A 155 -10.88 -3.27 15.82
C PRO A 155 -12.31 -3.80 15.75
N GLU A 156 -13.23 -3.28 16.60
CA GLU A 156 -14.64 -3.66 16.61
C GLU A 156 -15.35 -3.32 15.30
N LEU A 157 -15.09 -2.13 14.75
CA LEU A 157 -15.64 -1.74 13.45
C LEU A 157 -15.10 -2.61 12.33
N VAL A 158 -13.79 -2.91 12.35
CA VAL A 158 -13.16 -3.80 11.36
C VAL A 158 -13.78 -5.18 11.41
N VAL A 159 -14.01 -5.74 12.61
CA VAL A 159 -14.68 -7.04 12.78
C VAL A 159 -16.09 -7.04 12.20
N LYS A 160 -16.85 -5.95 12.45
CA LYS A 160 -18.20 -5.79 11.88
C LYS A 160 -18.15 -5.70 10.35
N CYS A 161 -17.20 -4.96 9.78
CA CYS A 161 -17.01 -4.90 8.34
C CYS A 161 -16.51 -6.22 7.74
N ALA A 162 -15.75 -7.03 8.50
CA ALA A 162 -15.28 -8.34 8.05
C ALA A 162 -16.42 -9.36 7.81
N ASP A 163 -17.64 -9.09 8.29
CA ASP A 163 -18.83 -9.88 8.00
C ASP A 163 -19.47 -9.54 6.64
N LEU A 164 -19.10 -8.41 6.03
CA LEU A 164 -19.52 -8.07 4.68
C LEU A 164 -18.91 -9.03 3.66
N GLU A 165 -19.70 -9.46 2.66
CA GLU A 165 -19.34 -10.56 1.75
C GLU A 165 -18.04 -10.30 1.00
N ASN A 166 -17.86 -9.08 0.44
CA ASN A 166 -16.72 -8.75 -0.39
C ASN A 166 -15.49 -8.26 0.40
N VAL A 167 -15.60 -7.97 1.71
CA VAL A 167 -14.47 -7.54 2.52
C VAL A 167 -13.58 -8.74 2.84
N VAL A 168 -12.35 -8.75 2.32
CA VAL A 168 -11.41 -9.87 2.39
C VAL A 168 -10.10 -9.55 3.10
N ALA A 169 -9.78 -8.26 3.27
CA ALA A 169 -8.55 -7.83 3.92
C ALA A 169 -8.70 -6.44 4.55
N ILE A 170 -7.76 -6.11 5.41
CA ILE A 170 -7.48 -4.74 5.85
C ILE A 170 -5.98 -4.47 5.77
N LYS A 171 -5.61 -3.26 5.30
CA LYS A 171 -4.29 -2.68 5.52
C LYS A 171 -4.35 -1.78 6.74
N ASP A 172 -3.49 -2.01 7.72
CA ASP A 172 -3.40 -1.17 8.92
C ASP A 172 -2.08 -0.38 8.96
N SER A 173 -2.19 0.95 8.91
CA SER A 173 -1.09 1.91 9.05
C SER A 173 -1.24 2.75 10.33
N GLY A 174 -1.91 2.22 11.35
CA GLY A 174 -2.11 2.88 12.64
C GLY A 174 -0.86 2.99 13.51
N GLY A 175 0.12 2.09 13.32
CA GLY A 175 1.39 2.10 14.07
C GLY A 175 1.32 1.52 15.48
N ASP A 176 0.16 1.15 15.96
CA ASP A 176 -0.03 0.54 17.28
C ASP A 176 -0.10 -0.99 17.17
N MET A 177 1.00 -1.67 17.54
CA MET A 177 1.07 -3.13 17.50
C MET A 177 0.09 -3.82 18.46
N GLY A 178 -0.33 -3.17 19.54
CA GLY A 178 -1.34 -3.72 20.44
C GLY A 178 -2.70 -3.79 19.76
N LYS A 179 -3.13 -2.70 19.09
CA LYS A 179 -4.37 -2.66 18.30
C LYS A 179 -4.29 -3.58 17.08
N PHE A 180 -3.14 -3.61 16.40
CA PHE A 180 -2.93 -4.53 15.27
C PHE A 180 -3.09 -5.99 15.70
N ASN A 181 -2.49 -6.39 16.83
CA ASN A 181 -2.62 -7.73 17.38
C ASN A 181 -4.07 -8.06 17.77
N LEU A 182 -4.77 -7.09 18.39
CA LEU A 182 -6.20 -7.26 18.73
C LEU A 182 -7.04 -7.44 17.46
N MET A 183 -6.81 -6.66 16.44
CA MET A 183 -7.49 -6.76 15.14
C MET A 183 -7.21 -8.11 14.47
N LEU A 184 -5.95 -8.56 14.50
CA LEU A 184 -5.55 -9.88 13.97
C LEU A 184 -6.25 -11.01 14.73
N TYR A 185 -6.31 -10.94 16.05
CA TYR A 185 -7.02 -11.92 16.88
C TYR A 185 -8.52 -11.97 16.59
N MET A 186 -9.18 -10.80 16.48
CA MET A 186 -10.62 -10.70 16.30
C MET A 186 -11.10 -10.97 14.87
N ALA A 187 -10.35 -10.51 13.86
CA ALA A 187 -10.76 -10.54 12.45
C ALA A 187 -9.92 -11.48 11.57
N GLY A 188 -8.74 -11.92 11.99
CA GLY A 188 -7.78 -12.67 11.17
C GLY A 188 -8.28 -14.02 10.64
N MET A 189 -9.29 -14.62 11.29
CA MET A 189 -9.93 -15.81 10.77
C MET A 189 -10.90 -15.53 9.60
N LYS A 190 -11.38 -14.28 9.48
CA LYS A 190 -12.35 -13.86 8.45
C LYS A 190 -11.67 -13.18 7.27
N ILE A 191 -10.70 -12.29 7.56
CA ILE A 191 -10.01 -11.45 6.58
C ILE A 191 -8.50 -11.46 6.81
N ALA A 192 -7.71 -11.12 5.77
CA ALA A 192 -6.27 -10.89 5.91
C ALA A 192 -6.02 -9.55 6.61
N VAL A 193 -5.25 -9.54 7.71
CA VAL A 193 -4.83 -8.31 8.40
C VAL A 193 -3.38 -8.02 8.02
N LEU A 194 -3.18 -7.00 7.18
CA LEU A 194 -1.90 -6.67 6.55
C LEU A 194 -1.27 -5.44 7.21
N GLN A 195 0.02 -5.52 7.49
CA GLN A 195 0.78 -4.41 8.04
C GLN A 195 1.03 -3.31 6.99
N GLY A 196 0.86 -2.05 7.37
CA GLY A 196 1.07 -0.90 6.48
C GLY A 196 2.33 -0.08 6.78
N ILE A 197 3.14 -0.50 7.79
CA ILE A 197 4.34 0.21 8.25
C ILE A 197 5.55 -0.72 8.15
N ASP A 198 6.56 -0.30 7.41
CA ASP A 198 7.75 -1.09 7.10
C ASP A 198 8.45 -1.61 8.37
N LEU A 199 8.72 -0.74 9.35
CA LEU A 199 9.35 -1.09 10.62
C LEU A 199 8.61 -2.17 11.42
N LEU A 200 7.30 -2.31 11.17
CA LEU A 200 6.43 -3.25 11.88
C LEU A 200 6.12 -4.51 11.06
N LEU A 201 6.66 -4.63 9.83
CA LEU A 201 6.37 -5.79 8.99
C LEU A 201 6.83 -7.08 9.64
N LEU A 202 8.11 -7.21 9.98
CA LEU A 202 8.63 -8.44 10.59
C LEU A 202 7.97 -8.78 11.94
N PRO A 203 7.80 -7.85 12.90
CA PRO A 203 7.02 -8.11 14.11
C PRO A 203 5.61 -8.61 13.85
N SER A 204 4.92 -8.04 12.84
CA SER A 204 3.57 -8.46 12.47
C SER A 204 3.51 -9.87 11.89
N LEU A 205 4.51 -10.27 11.09
CA LEU A 205 4.63 -11.64 10.60
C LEU A 205 4.78 -12.63 11.75
N VAL A 206 5.58 -12.29 12.77
CA VAL A 206 5.81 -13.15 13.95
C VAL A 206 4.51 -13.42 14.73
N ILE A 207 3.59 -12.45 14.81
CA ILE A 207 2.30 -12.63 15.48
C ILE A 207 1.20 -13.18 14.57
N GLY A 208 1.52 -13.53 13.29
CA GLY A 208 0.63 -14.25 12.38
C GLY A 208 -0.02 -13.42 11.28
N SER A 209 0.42 -12.18 11.03
CA SER A 209 0.00 -11.44 9.83
C SER A 209 0.48 -12.18 8.58
N PRO A 210 -0.34 -12.28 7.51
CA PRO A 210 0.08 -12.93 6.27
C PRO A 210 1.07 -12.12 5.43
N GLY A 211 1.28 -10.82 5.75
CA GLY A 211 2.16 -9.93 4.99
C GLY A 211 1.91 -8.46 5.29
N GLY A 212 2.37 -7.60 4.37
CA GLY A 212 2.19 -6.15 4.48
C GLY A 212 2.06 -5.45 3.14
N MET A 213 1.48 -4.25 3.20
CA MET A 213 1.44 -3.29 2.11
C MET A 213 2.35 -2.11 2.47
N VAL A 214 3.65 -2.24 2.18
CA VAL A 214 4.72 -1.44 2.76
C VAL A 214 5.47 -0.59 1.74
N GLY A 215 5.71 0.68 2.11
CA GLY A 215 6.22 1.70 1.20
C GLY A 215 7.69 1.55 0.83
N GLY A 216 8.52 1.06 1.76
CA GLY A 216 9.94 0.83 1.56
C GLY A 216 10.24 -0.10 0.40
N ALA A 217 9.30 -0.98 0.06
CA ALA A 217 9.42 -1.86 -1.10
C ALA A 217 9.46 -1.13 -2.45
N ASN A 218 9.10 0.16 -2.56
CA ASN A 218 9.41 0.94 -3.76
C ASN A 218 10.92 1.13 -3.97
N VAL A 219 11.71 1.01 -2.91
CA VAL A 219 13.17 1.24 -2.91
C VAL A 219 13.93 -0.08 -2.71
N ALA A 220 13.51 -0.89 -1.74
CA ALA A 220 14.22 -2.09 -1.32
C ALA A 220 13.41 -3.38 -1.55
N ALA A 221 12.62 -3.45 -2.64
CA ALA A 221 11.68 -4.55 -2.91
C ALA A 221 12.30 -5.94 -2.72
N LYS A 222 13.44 -6.20 -3.36
CA LYS A 222 14.13 -7.49 -3.28
C LYS A 222 14.50 -7.87 -1.85
N MET A 223 15.00 -6.91 -1.06
CA MET A 223 15.40 -7.16 0.33
C MET A 223 14.18 -7.45 1.22
N GLU A 224 13.08 -6.72 1.03
CA GLU A 224 11.84 -6.96 1.79
C GLU A 224 11.21 -8.30 1.42
N VAL A 225 11.23 -8.69 0.14
CA VAL A 225 10.82 -10.02 -0.32
C VAL A 225 11.72 -11.12 0.27
N GLU A 226 13.04 -10.91 0.29
CA GLU A 226 13.96 -11.87 0.92
C GLU A 226 13.73 -11.97 2.44
N MET A 227 13.43 -10.88 3.11
CA MET A 227 13.08 -10.87 4.55
C MET A 227 11.81 -11.70 4.80
N TYR A 228 10.76 -11.45 4.00
CA TYR A 228 9.52 -12.21 4.08
C TYR A 228 9.74 -13.71 3.80
N ASN A 229 10.44 -14.06 2.74
CA ASN A 229 10.71 -15.45 2.38
C ASN A 229 11.54 -16.16 3.47
N ALA A 230 12.57 -15.51 3.99
CA ALA A 230 13.37 -16.06 5.09
C ALA A 230 12.49 -16.36 6.33
N PHE A 231 11.53 -15.48 6.66
CA PHE A 231 10.58 -15.71 7.73
C PHE A 231 9.68 -16.93 7.43
N ILE A 232 9.11 -17.03 6.23
CA ILE A 232 8.23 -18.15 5.83
C ILE A 232 8.97 -19.48 5.84
N GLU A 233 10.26 -19.49 5.49
CA GLU A 233 11.15 -20.65 5.54
C GLU A 233 11.59 -21.02 6.97
N GLY A 234 11.16 -20.25 7.99
CA GLY A 234 11.53 -20.48 9.39
C GLY A 234 12.91 -19.90 9.78
N ASN A 235 13.57 -19.17 8.90
CA ASN A 235 14.89 -18.57 9.17
C ASN A 235 14.73 -17.15 9.74
N LEU A 236 14.23 -17.07 10.97
CA LEU A 236 14.00 -15.79 11.66
C LEU A 236 15.29 -14.98 11.85
N GLU A 237 16.44 -15.64 12.02
CA GLU A 237 17.73 -14.94 12.16
C GLU A 237 18.10 -14.19 10.88
N LYS A 238 17.93 -14.83 9.70
CA LYS A 238 18.15 -14.17 8.40
C LYS A 238 17.16 -13.02 8.22
N ALA A 239 15.88 -13.26 8.51
CA ALA A 239 14.85 -12.22 8.40
C ALA A 239 15.18 -11.00 9.27
N ARG A 240 15.61 -11.22 10.52
CA ARG A 240 16.01 -10.15 11.44
C ARG A 240 17.23 -9.38 10.92
N ARG A 241 18.25 -10.05 10.42
CA ARG A 241 19.44 -9.37 9.86
C ARG A 241 19.08 -8.44 8.70
N ILE A 242 18.16 -8.88 7.84
CA ILE A 242 17.69 -8.04 6.72
C ILE A 242 16.87 -6.85 7.26
N HIS A 243 15.96 -7.10 8.20
CA HIS A 243 15.19 -6.05 8.88
C HIS A 243 16.11 -4.98 9.48
N ASP A 244 17.08 -5.40 10.29
CA ASP A 244 18.01 -4.47 10.98
C ASP A 244 18.82 -3.63 9.97
N LYS A 245 19.16 -4.20 8.81
CA LYS A 245 19.84 -3.48 7.72
C LYS A 245 18.94 -2.43 7.07
N LEU A 246 17.62 -2.67 7.01
CA LEU A 246 16.63 -1.78 6.38
C LEU A 246 16.12 -0.69 7.31
N VAL A 247 16.23 -0.84 8.63
CA VAL A 247 15.76 0.16 9.61
C VAL A 247 16.25 1.59 9.32
N PRO A 248 17.55 1.86 9.04
CA PRO A 248 18.02 3.20 8.72
C PRO A 248 17.39 3.75 7.42
N LEU A 249 17.15 2.89 6.43
CA LEU A 249 16.50 3.28 5.18
C LEU A 249 15.06 3.70 5.42
N TRP A 250 14.27 2.89 6.10
CA TRP A 250 12.86 3.20 6.40
C TRP A 250 12.71 4.48 7.23
N HIS A 251 13.61 4.72 8.19
CA HIS A 251 13.65 5.99 8.94
C HIS A 251 13.94 7.19 8.02
N ALA A 252 14.87 7.07 7.09
CA ALA A 252 15.19 8.13 6.14
C ALA A 252 14.02 8.40 5.19
N LEU A 253 13.41 7.33 4.65
CA LEU A 253 12.29 7.43 3.72
C LEU A 253 11.06 8.09 4.34
N GLY A 254 10.76 7.76 5.60
CA GLY A 254 9.61 8.34 6.32
C GLY A 254 9.89 9.68 6.99
N GLY A 255 11.18 10.05 7.20
CA GLY A 255 11.58 11.20 8.01
C GLY A 255 12.20 12.36 7.24
N TYR A 256 12.64 12.18 5.98
CA TYR A 256 13.26 13.24 5.21
C TYR A 256 12.25 13.93 4.29
N GLY A 257 12.25 15.26 4.35
CA GLY A 257 11.39 16.10 3.53
C GLY A 257 9.90 15.86 3.74
N THR A 258 9.09 16.33 2.79
CA THR A 258 7.65 16.08 2.77
C THR A 258 7.35 14.73 2.11
N PHE A 259 6.55 13.87 2.77
CA PHE A 259 6.11 12.61 2.18
C PHE A 259 5.40 12.82 0.83
N PRO A 260 5.77 12.11 -0.29
CA PRO A 260 6.70 10.98 -0.37
C PRO A 260 8.06 11.32 -1.02
N VAL A 261 8.57 12.54 -0.86
CA VAL A 261 9.75 13.06 -1.60
C VAL A 261 10.98 12.15 -1.46
N ALA A 262 11.28 11.67 -0.23
CA ALA A 262 12.44 10.83 0.00
C ALA A 262 12.37 9.48 -0.77
N TYR A 263 11.19 8.91 -0.90
CA TYR A 263 10.98 7.69 -1.69
C TYR A 263 11.26 7.94 -3.17
N LYS A 264 10.74 9.04 -3.74
CA LYS A 264 10.98 9.39 -5.15
C LYS A 264 12.44 9.70 -5.42
N GLU A 265 13.09 10.44 -4.52
CA GLU A 265 14.52 10.73 -4.62
C GLU A 265 15.35 9.44 -4.60
N ALA A 266 15.07 8.51 -3.68
CA ALA A 266 15.76 7.23 -3.60
C ALA A 266 15.62 6.41 -4.89
N VAL A 267 14.40 6.27 -5.39
CA VAL A 267 14.11 5.52 -6.63
C VAL A 267 14.77 6.19 -7.85
N THR A 268 14.79 7.53 -7.90
CA THR A 268 15.50 8.30 -8.95
C THR A 268 17.01 8.07 -8.88
N MET A 269 17.61 8.06 -7.68
CA MET A 269 19.04 7.74 -7.50
C MET A 269 19.37 6.32 -7.98
N MET A 270 18.43 5.38 -7.91
CA MET A 270 18.57 4.01 -8.41
C MET A 270 18.37 3.91 -9.94
N GLY A 271 18.12 5.02 -10.63
CA GLY A 271 17.99 5.07 -12.09
C GLY A 271 16.60 4.85 -12.65
N ILE A 272 15.56 4.82 -11.79
CA ILE A 272 14.16 4.71 -12.23
C ILE A 272 13.55 6.12 -12.30
N PRO A 273 13.06 6.60 -13.45
CA PRO A 273 12.69 8.00 -13.66
C PRO A 273 11.27 8.31 -13.13
N VAL A 274 11.08 8.26 -11.81
CA VAL A 274 9.75 8.54 -11.18
C VAL A 274 9.45 10.04 -11.07
N GLY A 275 10.44 10.90 -11.29
CA GLY A 275 10.30 12.35 -11.28
C GLY A 275 9.98 12.94 -9.90
N PRO A 276 9.72 14.26 -9.83
CA PRO A 276 9.47 14.95 -8.58
C PRO A 276 8.08 14.62 -7.99
N ALA A 277 7.90 14.87 -6.69
CA ALA A 277 6.56 14.89 -6.10
C ALA A 277 5.81 16.17 -6.52
N ARG A 278 4.49 16.09 -6.67
CA ARG A 278 3.65 17.26 -6.99
C ARG A 278 3.68 18.28 -5.85
N LYS A 279 3.68 19.56 -6.22
CA LYS A 279 3.53 20.66 -5.24
C LYS A 279 2.30 20.46 -4.35
N PRO A 280 2.34 20.92 -3.09
CA PRO A 280 3.34 21.79 -2.46
C PRO A 280 4.57 21.07 -1.88
N ALA A 281 4.83 19.79 -2.24
CA ALA A 281 6.02 19.10 -1.78
C ALA A 281 7.29 19.78 -2.31
N GLU A 282 8.29 19.93 -1.43
CA GLU A 282 9.57 20.54 -1.74
C GLU A 282 10.65 19.46 -1.92
N PRO A 283 11.64 19.66 -2.80
CA PRO A 283 12.78 18.75 -2.92
C PRO A 283 13.51 18.56 -1.59
N LEU A 284 14.19 17.43 -1.43
CA LEU A 284 15.08 17.22 -0.27
C LEU A 284 16.20 18.26 -0.25
N LYS A 285 16.59 18.66 0.96
CA LYS A 285 17.80 19.45 1.17
C LYS A 285 19.03 18.63 0.79
N GLU A 286 20.08 19.28 0.31
CA GLU A 286 21.32 18.59 -0.13
C GLU A 286 21.90 17.67 0.97
N ALA A 287 21.88 18.11 2.23
CA ALA A 287 22.33 17.28 3.34
C ALA A 287 21.50 16.00 3.53
N GLU A 288 20.18 16.07 3.29
CA GLU A 288 19.27 14.90 3.34
C GLU A 288 19.53 13.97 2.16
N LYS A 289 19.71 14.52 0.94
CA LYS A 289 20.07 13.74 -0.25
C LYS A 289 21.40 12.99 -0.07
N MET A 290 22.41 13.66 0.45
CA MET A 290 23.71 13.02 0.72
C MET A 290 23.58 11.87 1.71
N ARG A 291 22.86 12.08 2.83
CA ARG A 291 22.62 11.03 3.82
C ARG A 291 21.80 9.86 3.24
N LEU A 292 20.75 10.15 2.47
CA LEU A 292 19.95 9.13 1.81
C LEU A 292 20.81 8.28 0.87
N LYS A 293 21.69 8.92 0.08
CA LYS A 293 22.63 8.22 -0.80
C LYS A 293 23.57 7.29 -0.05
N GLU A 294 24.15 7.75 1.07
CA GLU A 294 25.00 6.91 1.92
C GLU A 294 24.26 5.69 2.49
N ILE A 295 22.98 5.88 2.89
CA ILE A 295 22.14 4.79 3.38
C ILE A 295 21.87 3.78 2.27
N LEU A 296 21.52 4.23 1.07
CA LEU A 296 21.30 3.37 -0.10
C LEU A 296 22.56 2.55 -0.43
N GLN A 297 23.74 3.17 -0.41
CA GLN A 297 25.02 2.47 -0.60
C GLN A 297 25.29 1.42 0.47
N LYS A 298 25.04 1.72 1.77
CA LYS A 298 25.18 0.76 2.86
C LYS A 298 24.20 -0.42 2.73
N CYS A 299 23.03 -0.18 2.15
CA CYS A 299 22.08 -1.24 1.82
C CYS A 299 22.47 -2.04 0.58
N GLY A 300 23.42 -1.55 -0.26
CA GLY A 300 23.79 -2.17 -1.54
C GLY A 300 22.76 -1.96 -2.62
N LEU A 301 22.07 -0.81 -2.59
CA LEU A 301 21.07 -0.40 -3.56
C LEU A 301 21.62 0.59 -4.58
N LEU A 302 22.84 1.12 -4.33
CA LEU A 302 23.67 1.95 -5.23
C LEU A 302 25.07 1.38 -5.30
#